data_0e53959157ff9a8d6a64b0bd65930dbb
#
_entry.id   0e53959157ff9a8d6a64b0bd65930dbb
#
_cell.length_a   1.000
_cell.length_b   1.000
_cell.length_c   1.000
_cell.angle_alpha   90.00
_cell.angle_beta   90.00
_cell.angle_gamma   90.00
#
_symmetry.space_group_name_H-M   'P 1'
#
loop_
_entity.id
_entity.type
_entity.pdbx_description
1 polymer ?
#
loop_
_entity_poly.entity_id
_entity_poly.type
_entity_poly.pdbx_seq_one_letter_code
_entity_poly.pdbx_strand_id
1 'polypeptide(L)'
;AAQAANLKIWHRSDLLAELIKGQPSIAIGGSHGKTTTSTFITTLLAISNQDPTAIIGGVVPYYSNNAHSGNGKFLVAEADESDGTLVKFKADIGVITNLELDHTDHYSNINELITTFKEFGQGCTRLLANYDCPIIRKNFQPTFWWSIEKTKGIDFAALPISIKANQTIADIYEQGHIIGR
;
A
#
# COMPACT_ATOMS: atom_id res chain seq x y z
N ALA A 1 -9.15 26.64 21.27
CA ALA A 1 -8.60 26.25 22.58
C ALA A 1 -7.13 25.84 22.45
N ALA A 2 -6.76 24.81 21.66
CA ALA A 2 -5.38 24.34 21.54
C ALA A 2 -4.40 25.39 21.00
N GLN A 3 -4.77 26.15 19.95
CA GLN A 3 -3.95 27.28 19.46
C GLN A 3 -3.76 28.37 20.51
N ALA A 4 -4.81 28.69 21.27
CA ALA A 4 -4.72 29.69 22.35
C ALA A 4 -3.83 29.24 23.52
N ALA A 5 -3.65 27.93 23.70
CA ALA A 5 -2.74 27.32 24.67
C ALA A 5 -1.32 27.04 24.10
N ASN A 6 -1.02 27.51 22.90
CA ASN A 6 0.26 27.31 22.20
C ASN A 6 0.65 25.82 22.05
N LEU A 7 -0.32 24.93 21.94
CA LEU A 7 -0.12 23.50 21.75
C LEU A 7 0.13 23.20 20.25
N LYS A 8 1.04 22.30 19.96
CA LYS A 8 1.26 21.81 18.60
C LYS A 8 0.05 21.01 18.13
N ILE A 9 -0.57 21.44 17.05
CA ILE A 9 -1.70 20.73 16.43
C ILE A 9 -1.16 19.90 15.28
N TRP A 10 -1.45 18.60 15.32
CA TRP A 10 -1.08 17.66 14.28
C TRP A 10 -2.31 17.18 13.53
N HIS A 11 -2.19 17.05 12.23
CA HIS A 11 -3.15 16.26 11.45
C HIS A 11 -2.90 14.77 11.69
N ARG A 12 -3.93 13.92 11.53
CA ARG A 12 -3.78 12.47 11.68
C ARG A 12 -2.64 11.89 10.83
N SER A 13 -2.47 12.42 9.61
CA SER A 13 -1.40 12.02 8.69
C SER A 13 0.00 12.39 9.17
N ASP A 14 0.15 13.44 9.98
CA ASP A 14 1.46 13.82 10.53
C ASP A 14 1.93 12.78 11.55
N LEU A 15 1.01 12.32 12.41
CA LEU A 15 1.30 11.23 13.35
C LEU A 15 1.64 9.93 12.62
N LEU A 16 0.83 9.56 11.61
CA LEU A 16 1.09 8.35 10.83
C LEU A 16 2.42 8.42 10.09
N ALA A 17 2.77 9.58 9.52
CA ALA A 17 4.06 9.79 8.86
C ALA A 17 5.25 9.61 9.83
N GLU A 18 5.13 10.07 11.08
CA GLU A 18 6.18 9.86 12.09
C GLU A 18 6.28 8.37 12.52
N LEU A 19 5.16 7.66 12.64
CA LEU A 19 5.19 6.23 12.93
C LEU A 19 5.84 5.43 11.79
N ILE A 20 5.53 5.78 10.54
CA ILE A 20 6.12 5.16 9.33
C ILE A 20 7.65 5.35 9.31
N LYS A 21 8.16 6.52 9.66
CA LYS A 21 9.61 6.78 9.71
C LYS A 21 10.32 6.03 10.84
N GLY A 22 9.62 5.69 11.90
CA GLY A 22 10.19 5.15 13.14
C GLY A 22 10.62 3.69 13.04
N GLN A 23 10.20 2.95 12.00
CA GLN A 23 10.47 1.52 11.85
C GLN A 23 10.32 1.07 10.39
N PRO A 24 10.84 -0.12 10.01
CA PRO A 24 10.64 -0.69 8.69
C PRO A 24 9.15 -0.74 8.32
N SER A 25 8.78 -0.13 7.21
CA SER A 25 7.38 0.16 6.94
C SER A 25 6.95 -0.18 5.51
N ILE A 26 5.69 -0.58 5.38
CA ILE A 26 5.01 -0.85 4.11
C ILE A 26 3.78 0.05 4.06
N ALA A 27 3.74 0.98 3.12
CA ALA A 27 2.60 1.86 2.91
C ALA A 27 1.87 1.51 1.60
N ILE A 28 0.58 1.26 1.70
CA ILE A 28 -0.25 0.79 0.58
C ILE A 28 -1.20 1.90 0.14
N GLY A 29 -0.99 2.41 -1.08
CA GLY A 29 -1.83 3.39 -1.74
C GLY A 29 -2.49 2.85 -3.02
N GLY A 30 -3.42 3.62 -3.56
CA GLY A 30 -4.16 3.31 -4.78
C GLY A 30 -5.63 3.65 -4.66
N SER A 31 -6.33 3.83 -5.76
CA SER A 31 -7.75 4.20 -5.73
C SER A 31 -8.60 3.08 -5.11
N HIS A 32 -8.29 1.82 -5.43
CA HIS A 32 -9.05 0.66 -4.93
C HIS A 32 -8.13 -0.44 -4.39
N GLY A 33 -8.65 -1.25 -3.45
CA GLY A 33 -7.98 -2.43 -2.92
C GLY A 33 -6.92 -2.16 -1.85
N LYS A 34 -6.74 -0.93 -1.38
CA LYS A 34 -5.81 -0.58 -0.28
C LYS A 34 -6.03 -1.43 0.95
N THR A 35 -7.24 -1.41 1.50
CA THR A 35 -7.62 -2.15 2.72
C THR A 35 -7.44 -3.66 2.54
N THR A 36 -7.82 -4.20 1.38
CA THR A 36 -7.65 -5.63 1.09
C THR A 36 -6.19 -6.01 1.06
N THR A 37 -5.36 -5.26 0.34
CA THR A 37 -3.92 -5.53 0.20
C THR A 37 -3.19 -5.38 1.53
N SER A 38 -3.45 -4.31 2.29
CA SER A 38 -2.85 -4.11 3.60
C SER A 38 -3.27 -5.18 4.61
N THR A 39 -4.54 -5.62 4.56
CA THR A 39 -5.04 -6.74 5.37
C THR A 39 -4.31 -8.05 5.04
N PHE A 40 -4.12 -8.37 3.75
CA PHE A 40 -3.38 -9.56 3.33
C PHE A 40 -1.92 -9.51 3.79
N ILE A 41 -1.21 -8.40 3.56
CA ILE A 41 0.19 -8.25 3.98
C ILE A 41 0.31 -8.40 5.50
N THR A 42 -0.57 -7.72 6.25
CA THR A 42 -0.60 -7.82 7.72
C THR A 42 -0.84 -9.25 8.18
N THR A 43 -1.81 -9.95 7.60
CA THR A 43 -2.13 -11.33 7.95
C THR A 43 -0.97 -12.27 7.63
N LEU A 44 -0.33 -12.13 6.45
CA LEU A 44 0.84 -12.93 6.08
C LEU A 44 2.00 -12.74 7.06
N LEU A 45 2.28 -11.50 7.45
CA LEU A 45 3.32 -11.22 8.46
C LEU A 45 2.95 -11.82 9.82
N ALA A 46 1.69 -11.71 10.24
CA ALA A 46 1.21 -12.26 11.50
C ALA A 46 1.34 -13.80 11.57
N ILE A 47 0.85 -14.52 10.53
CA ILE A 47 0.95 -15.99 10.49
C ILE A 47 2.40 -16.48 10.32
N SER A 48 3.29 -15.60 9.84
CA SER A 48 4.73 -15.87 9.77
C SER A 48 5.48 -15.49 11.06
N ASN A 49 4.76 -15.28 12.16
CA ASN A 49 5.30 -14.90 13.48
C ASN A 49 6.11 -13.59 13.49
N GLN A 50 5.78 -12.65 12.59
CA GLN A 50 6.45 -11.34 12.53
C GLN A 50 5.76 -10.27 13.39
N ASP A 51 4.55 -10.53 13.89
CA ASP A 51 3.74 -9.65 14.76
C ASP A 51 3.81 -8.15 14.35
N PRO A 52 3.34 -7.78 13.14
CA PRO A 52 3.49 -6.41 12.64
C PRO A 52 2.59 -5.43 13.38
N THR A 53 3.04 -4.18 13.52
CA THR A 53 2.12 -3.06 13.79
C THR A 53 1.29 -2.80 12.53
N ALA A 54 -0.03 -2.63 12.69
CA ALA A 54 -0.96 -2.40 11.58
C ALA A 54 -1.84 -1.18 11.83
N ILE A 55 -1.99 -0.32 10.80
CA ILE A 55 -2.88 0.85 10.81
C ILE A 55 -3.61 0.85 9.46
N ILE A 56 -4.84 0.34 9.45
CA ILE A 56 -5.59 0.02 8.22
C ILE A 56 -6.97 0.68 8.29
N GLY A 57 -7.54 1.05 7.14
CA GLY A 57 -8.85 1.68 7.04
C GLY A 57 -10.04 0.77 7.39
N GLY A 58 -9.84 -0.56 7.36
CA GLY A 58 -10.86 -1.56 7.68
C GLY A 58 -10.39 -2.59 8.69
N VAL A 59 -11.31 -3.40 9.18
CA VAL A 59 -11.01 -4.45 10.17
C VAL A 59 -10.15 -5.54 9.53
N VAL A 60 -9.01 -5.85 10.16
CA VAL A 60 -8.17 -7.02 9.87
C VAL A 60 -8.76 -8.21 10.63
N PRO A 61 -9.30 -9.23 9.96
CA PRO A 61 -9.96 -10.35 10.63
C PRO A 61 -9.07 -11.07 11.64
N TYR A 62 -7.78 -11.21 11.35
CA TYR A 62 -6.81 -11.85 12.23
C TYR A 62 -6.72 -11.19 13.60
N TYR A 63 -6.84 -9.86 13.67
CA TYR A 63 -6.80 -9.10 14.91
C TYR A 63 -8.18 -8.65 15.40
N SER A 64 -9.24 -8.87 14.62
CA SER A 64 -10.59 -8.36 14.88
C SER A 64 -10.63 -6.83 15.13
N ASN A 65 -9.68 -6.09 14.54
CA ASN A 65 -9.52 -4.66 14.71
C ASN A 65 -8.89 -4.04 13.45
N ASN A 66 -9.03 -2.74 13.30
CA ASN A 66 -8.40 -1.96 12.22
C ASN A 66 -6.99 -1.42 12.59
N ALA A 67 -6.59 -1.57 13.85
CA ALA A 67 -5.27 -1.22 14.35
C ALA A 67 -4.74 -2.30 15.29
N HIS A 68 -3.45 -2.60 15.20
CA HIS A 68 -2.73 -3.52 16.08
C HIS A 68 -1.35 -2.95 16.39
N SER A 69 -1.00 -2.93 17.66
CA SER A 69 0.36 -2.60 18.11
C SER A 69 1.15 -3.88 18.28
N GLY A 70 1.90 -4.27 17.26
CA GLY A 70 2.73 -5.48 17.29
C GLY A 70 4.08 -5.25 17.98
N ASN A 71 4.72 -6.36 18.39
CA ASN A 71 6.07 -6.36 18.94
C ASN A 71 7.13 -6.62 17.86
N GLY A 72 6.70 -6.91 16.63
CA GLY A 72 7.58 -7.10 15.49
C GLY A 72 8.12 -5.79 14.94
N LYS A 73 9.04 -5.89 14.01
CA LYS A 73 9.74 -4.72 13.45
C LYS A 73 9.01 -4.02 12.29
N PHE A 74 7.97 -4.64 11.72
CA PHE A 74 7.30 -4.08 10.55
C PHE A 74 6.07 -3.27 10.95
N LEU A 75 5.86 -2.15 10.26
CA LEU A 75 4.61 -1.40 10.27
C LEU A 75 3.95 -1.51 8.88
N VAL A 76 2.68 -1.89 8.86
CA VAL A 76 1.84 -1.88 7.66
C VAL A 76 0.80 -0.78 7.80
N ALA A 77 0.78 0.15 6.86
CA ALA A 77 -0.13 1.29 6.88
C ALA A 77 -0.88 1.43 5.56
N GLU A 78 -2.15 1.77 5.65
CA GLU A 78 -2.93 2.21 4.51
C GLU A 78 -2.66 3.70 4.24
N ALA A 79 -2.27 4.03 3.00
CA ALA A 79 -1.99 5.38 2.54
C ALA A 79 -3.21 5.91 1.77
N ASP A 80 -4.02 6.71 2.45
CA ASP A 80 -5.23 7.29 1.90
C ASP A 80 -4.89 8.52 1.05
N GLU A 81 -5.35 8.53 -0.20
CA GLU A 81 -5.16 9.62 -1.16
C GLU A 81 -6.21 10.71 -1.08
N SER A 82 -7.33 10.48 -0.40
CA SER A 82 -8.54 11.34 -0.48
C SER A 82 -8.30 12.81 -0.15
N ASP A 83 -7.30 13.12 0.68
CA ASP A 83 -6.89 14.47 1.07
C ASP A 83 -5.46 14.85 0.61
N GLY A 84 -4.85 14.01 -0.25
CA GLY A 84 -3.51 14.22 -0.78
C GLY A 84 -2.38 14.07 0.25
N THR A 85 -2.67 13.75 1.50
CA THR A 85 -1.66 13.73 2.58
C THR A 85 -0.72 12.53 2.54
N LEU A 86 -0.98 11.52 1.70
CA LEU A 86 -0.09 10.36 1.52
C LEU A 86 1.33 10.75 1.08
N VAL A 87 1.54 11.91 0.47
CA VAL A 87 2.87 12.43 0.09
C VAL A 87 3.81 12.63 1.29
N LYS A 88 3.27 12.70 2.51
CA LYS A 88 4.05 12.77 3.75
C LYS A 88 4.71 11.45 4.13
N PHE A 89 4.20 10.32 3.59
CA PHE A 89 4.63 8.99 4.00
C PHE A 89 5.93 8.60 3.26
N LYS A 90 6.98 8.39 4.05
CA LYS A 90 8.31 7.99 3.58
C LYS A 90 8.59 6.57 4.04
N ALA A 91 7.89 5.62 3.42
CA ALA A 91 7.99 4.22 3.78
C ALA A 91 9.21 3.53 3.15
N ASP A 92 9.66 2.43 3.74
CA ASP A 92 10.68 1.58 3.12
C ASP A 92 10.14 0.94 1.84
N ILE A 93 8.88 0.50 1.86
CA ILE A 93 8.20 -0.06 0.70
C ILE A 93 6.87 0.68 0.49
N GLY A 94 6.75 1.37 -0.65
CA GLY A 94 5.48 1.86 -1.16
C GLY A 94 4.85 0.85 -2.11
N VAL A 95 3.55 0.61 -1.97
CA VAL A 95 2.78 -0.24 -2.88
C VAL A 95 1.70 0.59 -3.55
N ILE A 96 1.59 0.54 -4.88
CA ILE A 96 0.48 1.17 -5.62
C ILE A 96 -0.34 0.08 -6.30
N THR A 97 -1.61 -0.03 -5.92
CA THR A 97 -2.53 -1.07 -6.41
C THR A 97 -3.10 -0.74 -7.78
N ASN A 98 -3.70 0.42 -7.93
CA ASN A 98 -4.26 0.95 -9.18
C ASN A 98 -4.50 2.45 -9.05
N LEU A 99 -4.70 3.13 -10.17
CA LEU A 99 -5.07 4.53 -10.22
C LEU A 99 -6.28 4.72 -11.14
N GLU A 100 -7.32 5.31 -10.59
CA GLU A 100 -8.53 5.74 -11.27
C GLU A 100 -8.93 7.09 -10.69
N LEU A 101 -9.52 7.98 -11.49
CA LEU A 101 -9.96 9.27 -10.98
C LEU A 101 -11.12 9.05 -10.00
N ASP A 102 -10.83 9.22 -8.74
CA ASP A 102 -11.76 9.22 -7.61
C ASP A 102 -11.50 10.47 -6.77
N HIS A 103 -12.36 10.73 -5.76
CA HIS A 103 -12.24 11.92 -4.89
C HIS A 103 -12.19 13.24 -5.69
N THR A 104 -13.17 13.44 -6.58
CA THR A 104 -13.26 14.61 -7.47
C THR A 104 -13.50 15.94 -6.75
N ASP A 105 -13.77 15.89 -5.47
CA ASP A 105 -13.76 17.04 -4.55
C ASP A 105 -12.34 17.52 -4.20
N HIS A 106 -11.34 16.64 -4.29
CA HIS A 106 -9.92 16.96 -4.06
C HIS A 106 -9.11 17.01 -5.37
N TYR A 107 -9.30 16.07 -6.29
CA TYR A 107 -8.56 16.00 -7.56
C TYR A 107 -9.45 16.45 -8.72
N SER A 108 -9.08 17.55 -9.38
CA SER A 108 -9.81 18.07 -10.52
C SER A 108 -9.64 17.21 -11.78
N ASN A 109 -8.57 16.42 -11.86
CA ASN A 109 -8.25 15.55 -12.98
C ASN A 109 -7.26 14.45 -12.61
N ILE A 110 -7.15 13.43 -13.47
CA ILE A 110 -6.27 12.29 -13.26
C ILE A 110 -4.78 12.66 -13.15
N ASN A 111 -4.33 13.77 -13.77
CA ASN A 111 -2.92 14.15 -13.72
C ASN A 111 -2.52 14.67 -12.33
N GLU A 112 -3.41 15.31 -11.61
CA GLU A 112 -3.19 15.72 -10.22
C GLU A 112 -3.00 14.49 -9.33
N LEU A 113 -3.87 13.48 -9.46
CA LEU A 113 -3.74 12.22 -8.75
C LEU A 113 -2.40 11.52 -9.09
N ILE A 114 -2.04 11.43 -10.38
CA ILE A 114 -0.75 10.87 -10.82
C ILE A 114 0.43 11.62 -10.18
N THR A 115 0.36 12.94 -10.10
CA THR A 115 1.42 13.75 -9.48
C THR A 115 1.56 13.43 -8.00
N THR A 116 0.45 13.38 -7.27
CA THR A 116 0.42 13.00 -5.85
C THR A 116 1.03 11.61 -5.61
N PHE A 117 0.67 10.63 -6.44
CA PHE A 117 1.25 9.29 -6.31
C PHE A 117 2.72 9.20 -6.76
N LYS A 118 3.17 10.06 -7.67
CA LYS A 118 4.60 10.18 -7.98
C LYS A 118 5.40 10.72 -6.79
N GLU A 119 4.89 11.74 -6.11
CA GLU A 119 5.51 12.28 -4.90
C GLU A 119 5.55 11.24 -3.78
N PHE A 120 4.46 10.50 -3.57
CA PHE A 120 4.43 9.37 -2.65
C PHE A 120 5.50 8.32 -2.99
N GLY A 121 5.56 7.88 -4.26
CA GLY A 121 6.55 6.90 -4.71
C GLY A 121 7.99 7.37 -4.57
N GLN A 122 8.27 8.66 -4.82
CA GLN A 122 9.59 9.27 -4.60
C GLN A 122 9.97 9.35 -3.11
N GLY A 123 8.98 9.41 -2.23
CA GLY A 123 9.17 9.37 -0.78
C GLY A 123 9.54 8.00 -0.25
N CYS A 124 9.27 6.93 -0.98
CA CYS A 124 9.53 5.55 -0.58
C CYS A 124 10.93 5.09 -1.01
N THR A 125 11.57 4.25 -0.19
CA THR A 125 12.88 3.67 -0.54
C THR A 125 12.76 2.71 -1.73
N ARG A 126 11.67 1.94 -1.79
CA ARG A 126 11.33 1.04 -2.89
C ARG A 126 9.86 1.21 -3.23
N LEU A 127 9.56 1.20 -4.52
CA LEU A 127 8.19 1.26 -5.02
C LEU A 127 7.84 -0.04 -5.72
N LEU A 128 6.76 -0.67 -5.31
CA LEU A 128 6.14 -1.85 -5.92
C LEU A 128 4.82 -1.43 -6.57
N ALA A 129 4.71 -1.54 -7.89
CA ALA A 129 3.57 -0.99 -8.62
C ALA A 129 2.93 -2.00 -9.57
N ASN A 130 1.63 -1.87 -9.77
CA ASN A 130 0.82 -2.74 -10.61
C ASN A 130 1.06 -2.46 -12.10
N TYR A 131 1.67 -3.42 -12.79
CA TYR A 131 1.87 -3.33 -14.24
C TYR A 131 0.57 -3.45 -15.05
N ASP A 132 -0.45 -4.14 -14.52
CA ASP A 132 -1.70 -4.37 -15.23
C ASP A 132 -2.57 -3.11 -15.30
N CYS A 133 -2.31 -2.13 -14.40
CA CYS A 133 -2.95 -0.81 -14.45
C CYS A 133 -2.33 0.06 -15.57
N PRO A 134 -3.07 0.42 -16.64
CA PRO A 134 -2.52 1.18 -17.77
C PRO A 134 -1.98 2.56 -17.36
N ILE A 135 -2.64 3.21 -16.40
CA ILE A 135 -2.23 4.54 -15.92
C ILE A 135 -0.88 4.44 -15.20
N ILE A 136 -0.71 3.45 -14.32
CA ILE A 136 0.55 3.23 -13.60
C ILE A 136 1.64 2.86 -14.59
N ARG A 137 1.40 1.89 -15.45
CA ARG A 137 2.38 1.43 -16.45
C ARG A 137 2.90 2.55 -17.36
N LYS A 138 2.03 3.51 -17.72
CA LYS A 138 2.40 4.63 -18.58
C LYS A 138 3.20 5.72 -17.85
N ASN A 139 2.95 5.92 -16.55
CA ASN A 139 3.39 7.14 -15.85
C ASN A 139 4.45 6.90 -14.78
N PHE A 140 4.72 5.64 -14.41
CA PHE A 140 5.64 5.30 -13.31
C PHE A 140 6.80 4.44 -13.79
N GLN A 141 7.90 4.53 -13.04
CA GLN A 141 9.07 3.65 -13.15
C GLN A 141 9.40 3.17 -11.73
N PRO A 142 8.69 2.15 -11.23
CA PRO A 142 8.87 1.66 -9.87
C PRO A 142 10.18 0.86 -9.75
N THR A 143 10.56 0.54 -8.50
CA THR A 143 11.66 -0.39 -8.23
C THR A 143 11.31 -1.78 -8.72
N PHE A 144 10.04 -2.19 -8.51
CA PHE A 144 9.55 -3.50 -8.89
C PHE A 144 8.15 -3.42 -9.51
N TRP A 145 7.94 -4.20 -10.55
CA TRP A 145 6.64 -4.43 -11.15
C TRP A 145 5.99 -5.69 -10.61
N TRP A 146 4.70 -5.65 -10.32
CA TRP A 146 3.90 -6.84 -10.08
C TRP A 146 2.73 -6.94 -11.06
N SER A 147 2.25 -8.19 -11.30
CA SER A 147 1.16 -8.48 -12.23
C SER A 147 0.39 -9.73 -11.79
N ILE A 148 -0.90 -9.78 -12.12
CA ILE A 148 -1.72 -10.99 -12.04
C ILE A 148 -2.07 -11.56 -13.41
N GLU A 149 -1.58 -10.94 -14.49
CA GLU A 149 -1.90 -11.31 -15.87
C GLU A 149 -0.70 -11.92 -16.62
N LYS A 150 0.52 -11.59 -16.23
CA LYS A 150 1.72 -12.04 -16.95
C LYS A 150 2.97 -12.14 -16.07
N THR A 151 3.96 -12.89 -16.57
CA THR A 151 5.26 -13.08 -15.88
C THR A 151 6.43 -12.42 -16.60
N LYS A 152 6.36 -12.31 -17.94
CA LYS A 152 7.48 -11.81 -18.75
C LYS A 152 7.71 -10.31 -18.54
N GLY A 153 8.91 -9.97 -18.09
CA GLY A 153 9.31 -8.59 -17.83
C GLY A 153 8.68 -8.00 -16.55
N ILE A 154 8.27 -8.87 -15.62
CA ILE A 154 7.67 -8.58 -14.34
C ILE A 154 8.55 -9.17 -13.24
N ASP A 155 8.76 -8.42 -12.16
CA ASP A 155 9.58 -8.89 -11.05
C ASP A 155 8.81 -9.91 -10.21
N PHE A 156 7.55 -9.62 -9.90
CA PHE A 156 6.67 -10.51 -9.12
C PHE A 156 5.33 -10.72 -9.82
N ALA A 157 4.90 -11.97 -9.95
CA ALA A 157 3.58 -12.24 -10.50
C ALA A 157 2.83 -13.29 -9.69
N ALA A 158 1.48 -13.20 -9.70
CA ALA A 158 0.59 -14.20 -9.14
C ALA A 158 -0.45 -14.54 -10.20
N LEU A 159 -0.22 -15.63 -10.97
CA LEU A 159 -1.14 -16.04 -12.04
C LEU A 159 -2.24 -16.95 -11.49
N PRO A 160 -3.51 -16.51 -11.49
CA PRO A 160 -4.62 -17.35 -11.03
C PRO A 160 -4.77 -18.61 -11.88
N ILE A 161 -4.81 -19.77 -11.20
CA ILE A 161 -5.10 -21.08 -11.83
C ILE A 161 -6.57 -21.44 -11.65
N SER A 162 -7.13 -21.10 -10.48
CA SER A 162 -8.51 -21.37 -10.13
C SER A 162 -9.06 -20.27 -9.27
N ILE A 163 -10.23 -19.76 -9.66
CA ILE A 163 -10.96 -18.71 -8.91
C ILE A 163 -12.33 -19.30 -8.57
N LYS A 164 -12.64 -19.38 -7.27
CA LYS A 164 -13.95 -19.79 -6.72
C LYS A 164 -14.44 -18.67 -5.79
N ALA A 165 -15.71 -18.74 -5.39
CA ALA A 165 -16.36 -17.70 -4.58
C ALA A 165 -15.60 -17.33 -3.29
N ASN A 166 -14.89 -18.30 -2.68
CA ASN A 166 -14.20 -18.13 -1.40
C ASN A 166 -12.71 -18.51 -1.44
N GLN A 167 -12.17 -18.78 -2.62
CA GLN A 167 -10.78 -19.22 -2.77
C GLN A 167 -10.22 -18.88 -4.14
N THR A 168 -8.99 -18.35 -4.14
CA THR A 168 -8.18 -18.25 -5.36
C THR A 168 -6.90 -19.07 -5.16
N ILE A 169 -6.57 -19.90 -6.15
CA ILE A 169 -5.28 -20.60 -6.24
C ILE A 169 -4.51 -19.94 -7.35
N ALA A 170 -3.27 -19.55 -7.08
CA ALA A 170 -2.38 -18.92 -8.04
C ALA A 170 -0.97 -19.50 -7.96
N ASP A 171 -0.29 -19.57 -9.10
CA ASP A 171 1.16 -19.77 -9.13
C ASP A 171 1.85 -18.45 -8.89
N ILE A 172 2.81 -18.45 -7.97
CA ILE A 172 3.60 -17.26 -7.59
C ILE A 172 4.94 -17.32 -8.31
N TYR A 173 5.31 -16.20 -8.92
CA TYR A 173 6.53 -16.06 -9.69
C TYR A 173 7.40 -14.93 -9.17
N GLU A 174 8.70 -15.15 -9.17
CA GLU A 174 9.73 -14.13 -9.03
C GLU A 174 10.62 -14.16 -10.27
N GLN A 175 10.72 -13.04 -10.98
CA GLN A 175 11.49 -12.90 -12.22
C GLN A 175 11.22 -14.01 -13.25
N GLY A 176 9.97 -14.43 -13.39
CA GLY A 176 9.53 -15.47 -14.32
C GLY A 176 9.70 -16.91 -13.83
N HIS A 177 10.27 -17.14 -12.65
CA HIS A 177 10.43 -18.46 -12.04
C HIS A 177 9.35 -18.72 -11.01
N ILE A 178 8.72 -19.90 -11.03
CA ILE A 178 7.75 -20.29 -10.01
C ILE A 178 8.46 -20.48 -8.67
N ILE A 179 7.97 -19.80 -7.64
CA ILE A 179 8.49 -19.88 -6.26
C ILE A 179 7.47 -20.46 -5.27
N GLY A 180 6.20 -20.64 -5.68
CA GLY A 180 5.15 -21.19 -4.83
C GLY A 180 3.78 -21.25 -5.49
N ARG A 181 2.82 -21.81 -4.74
CA ARG A 181 1.40 -21.87 -5.08
C ARG A 181 0.55 -21.63 -3.84
#